data_c2714e04634d2b770613ccf037c32152
#
_entry.id   c2714e04634d2b770613ccf037c32152
#
_cell.length_a   1.000
_cell.length_b   1.000
_cell.length_c   1.000
_cell.angle_alpha   90.00
_cell.angle_beta   90.00
_cell.angle_gamma   90.00
#
_symmetry.space_group_name_H-M   'P 1'
#
loop_
_entity.id
_entity.type
_entity.pdbx_description
1 polymer ?
#
loop_
_entity_poly.entity_id
_entity_poly.type
_entity_poly.pdbx_seq_one_letter_code
_entity_poly.pdbx_strand_id
1 'polypeptide(L)'
;MVKKYTGQNVYDAFQQRMHFIFKEFDNIFVSFSGGKDSGALLNLVLDFQEKYYPDKKIGVFHQDFEAQYTVTTEYVEKTFARLENKAELYWVCLPMATRTALSSYEMFWYPWDDVKKDAWVRPMPQHPYVINMENNPITTYRYKMHQEDLAKQFSRWYRISHNNKKTVCLLGTRAEESIQRYSGILYKKYGYKGECWIARQFKDVWTASPMYDWL
;
A
#
# COMPACT_ATOMS: atom_id res chain seq x y z
N MET A 1 -20.31 -17.97 -3.79
CA MET A 1 -19.75 -17.32 -5.02
C MET A 1 -19.52 -18.38 -6.07
N VAL A 2 -20.00 -18.23 -7.30
CA VAL A 2 -19.73 -19.20 -8.38
C VAL A 2 -18.39 -18.83 -8.97
N LYS A 3 -17.40 -19.74 -8.89
CA LYS A 3 -16.09 -19.57 -9.53
C LYS A 3 -16.24 -19.68 -11.04
N LYS A 4 -15.70 -18.73 -11.79
CA LYS A 4 -15.68 -18.74 -13.25
C LYS A 4 -14.25 -19.08 -13.71
N TYR A 5 -14.09 -20.24 -14.30
CA TYR A 5 -12.80 -20.64 -14.87
C TYR A 5 -12.65 -20.02 -16.27
N THR A 6 -11.57 -19.29 -16.49
CA THR A 6 -11.30 -18.57 -17.75
C THR A 6 -10.32 -19.27 -18.67
N GLY A 7 -9.75 -20.43 -18.24
CA GLY A 7 -8.70 -21.14 -18.98
C GLY A 7 -7.31 -20.48 -18.88
N GLN A 8 -7.21 -19.32 -18.23
CA GLN A 8 -5.94 -18.63 -17.98
C GLN A 8 -5.52 -18.84 -16.53
N ASN A 9 -4.25 -19.13 -16.27
CA ASN A 9 -3.74 -19.20 -14.91
C ASN A 9 -3.57 -17.77 -14.31
N VAL A 10 -3.60 -17.67 -12.97
CA VAL A 10 -3.57 -16.39 -12.26
C VAL A 10 -2.24 -15.64 -12.43
N TYR A 11 -1.13 -16.35 -12.63
CA TYR A 11 0.17 -15.72 -12.84
C TYR A 11 0.23 -15.03 -14.21
N ASP A 12 -0.25 -15.67 -15.28
CA ASP A 12 -0.29 -15.07 -16.62
C ASP A 12 -1.23 -13.87 -16.65
N ALA A 13 -2.38 -13.97 -15.97
CA ALA A 13 -3.29 -12.85 -15.80
C ALA A 13 -2.63 -11.68 -15.05
N PHE A 14 -1.87 -11.97 -13.99
CA PHE A 14 -1.08 -10.98 -13.27
C PHE A 14 -0.04 -10.31 -14.17
N GLN A 15 0.72 -11.08 -14.95
CA GLN A 15 1.74 -10.54 -15.88
C GLN A 15 1.12 -9.56 -16.89
N GLN A 16 -0.03 -9.90 -17.48
CA GLN A 16 -0.75 -9.01 -18.39
C GLN A 16 -1.18 -7.70 -17.72
N ARG A 17 -1.69 -7.78 -16.48
CA ARG A 17 -2.05 -6.61 -15.67
C ARG A 17 -0.84 -5.75 -15.35
N MET A 18 0.31 -6.36 -15.08
CA MET A 18 1.54 -5.60 -14.83
C MET A 18 2.02 -4.88 -16.08
N HIS A 19 1.99 -5.50 -17.25
CA HIS A 19 2.27 -4.81 -18.52
C HIS A 19 1.33 -3.62 -18.74
N PHE A 20 0.04 -3.79 -18.46
CA PHE A 20 -0.94 -2.70 -18.52
C PHE A 20 -0.59 -1.56 -17.53
N ILE A 21 -0.31 -1.87 -16.26
CA ILE A 21 0.04 -0.89 -15.23
C ILE A 21 1.30 -0.11 -15.63
N PHE A 22 2.38 -0.80 -16.00
CA PHE A 22 3.65 -0.14 -16.32
C PHE A 22 3.60 0.71 -17.59
N LYS A 23 2.67 0.41 -18.51
CA LYS A 23 2.39 1.21 -19.70
C LYS A 23 1.55 2.46 -19.40
N GLU A 24 0.56 2.35 -18.49
CA GLU A 24 -0.46 3.38 -18.28
C GLU A 24 -0.08 4.38 -17.18
N PHE A 25 0.78 3.98 -16.24
CA PHE A 25 1.14 4.79 -15.08
C PHE A 25 2.63 5.10 -15.05
N ASP A 26 2.93 6.37 -14.88
CA ASP A 26 4.31 6.84 -14.74
C ASP A 26 4.88 6.48 -13.35
N ASN A 27 4.11 6.75 -12.30
CA ASN A 27 4.49 6.54 -10.92
C ASN A 27 3.76 5.34 -10.36
N ILE A 28 4.50 4.37 -9.84
CA ILE A 28 3.97 3.12 -9.30
C ILE A 28 4.55 2.93 -7.91
N PHE A 29 3.71 2.65 -6.93
CA PHE A 29 4.16 2.19 -5.62
C PHE A 29 3.30 1.07 -5.08
N VAL A 30 3.89 0.22 -4.23
CA VAL A 30 3.23 -0.90 -3.58
C VAL A 30 2.92 -0.54 -2.14
N SER A 31 1.66 -0.71 -1.71
CA SER A 31 1.29 -0.68 -0.30
C SER A 31 1.64 -2.01 0.35
N PHE A 32 2.69 -2.00 1.16
CA PHE A 32 3.24 -3.18 1.82
C PHE A 32 2.89 -3.18 3.30
N SER A 33 2.01 -4.07 3.73
CA SER A 33 1.56 -4.18 5.12
C SER A 33 2.42 -5.10 5.99
N GLY A 34 3.39 -5.82 5.41
CA GLY A 34 4.10 -6.91 6.08
C GLY A 34 3.34 -8.25 6.10
N GLY A 35 2.10 -8.29 5.59
CA GLY A 35 1.33 -9.53 5.45
C GLY A 35 1.70 -10.33 4.20
N LYS A 36 1.31 -11.61 4.16
CA LYS A 36 1.66 -12.55 3.09
C LYS A 36 1.28 -12.06 1.68
N ASP A 37 0.07 -11.52 1.51
CA ASP A 37 -0.45 -11.14 0.19
C ASP A 37 0.23 -9.88 -0.33
N SER A 38 0.48 -8.88 0.54
CA SER A 38 1.25 -7.70 0.18
C SER A 38 2.73 -8.02 -0.06
N GLY A 39 3.29 -9.00 0.65
CA GLY A 39 4.64 -9.51 0.42
C GLY A 39 4.77 -10.25 -0.91
N ALA A 40 3.81 -11.12 -1.24
CA ALA A 40 3.76 -11.79 -2.54
C ALA A 40 3.64 -10.77 -3.68
N LEU A 41 2.71 -9.80 -3.55
CA LEU A 41 2.57 -8.72 -4.53
C LEU A 41 3.89 -7.97 -4.72
N LEU A 42 4.52 -7.53 -3.62
CA LEU A 42 5.77 -6.76 -3.69
C LEU A 42 6.87 -7.51 -4.44
N ASN A 43 7.10 -8.80 -4.12
CA ASN A 43 8.11 -9.59 -4.81
C ASN A 43 7.78 -9.77 -6.30
N LEU A 44 6.55 -10.10 -6.65
CA LEU A 44 6.12 -10.26 -8.04
C LEU A 44 6.24 -8.97 -8.86
N VAL A 45 5.96 -7.81 -8.24
CA VAL A 45 6.11 -6.50 -8.87
C VAL A 45 7.58 -6.18 -9.10
N LEU A 46 8.45 -6.48 -8.13
CA LEU A 46 9.90 -6.28 -8.26
C LEU A 46 10.51 -7.19 -9.32
N ASP A 47 10.15 -8.47 -9.34
CA ASP A 47 10.61 -9.42 -10.37
C ASP A 47 10.18 -8.95 -11.77
N PHE A 48 8.93 -8.46 -11.90
CA PHE A 48 8.44 -7.90 -13.15
C PHE A 48 9.20 -6.65 -13.56
N GLN A 49 9.40 -5.73 -12.63
CA GLN A 49 10.13 -4.48 -12.85
C GLN A 49 11.57 -4.74 -13.27
N GLU A 50 12.30 -5.60 -12.55
CA GLU A 50 13.69 -5.96 -12.87
C GLU A 50 13.81 -6.58 -14.27
N LYS A 51 12.85 -7.41 -14.65
CA LYS A 51 12.86 -8.11 -15.95
C LYS A 51 12.51 -7.21 -17.14
N TYR A 52 11.51 -6.35 -17.01
CA TYR A 52 10.94 -5.63 -18.15
C TYR A 52 11.16 -4.11 -18.12
N TYR A 53 11.43 -3.54 -16.96
CA TYR A 53 11.56 -2.09 -16.74
C TYR A 53 12.65 -1.78 -15.73
N PRO A 54 13.91 -2.24 -15.93
CA PRO A 54 14.98 -2.15 -14.92
C PRO A 54 15.30 -0.71 -14.48
N ASP A 55 15.12 0.26 -15.35
CA ASP A 55 15.40 1.68 -15.06
C ASP A 55 14.25 2.39 -14.32
N LYS A 56 13.08 1.75 -14.19
CA LYS A 56 11.91 2.36 -13.55
C LYS A 56 11.86 1.97 -12.08
N LYS A 57 12.27 2.88 -11.20
CA LYS A 57 12.11 2.68 -9.76
C LYS A 57 10.64 2.69 -9.35
N ILE A 58 10.28 1.85 -8.39
CA ILE A 58 8.96 1.81 -7.76
C ILE A 58 9.06 2.21 -6.30
N GLY A 59 7.98 2.80 -5.77
CA GLY A 59 7.87 3.09 -4.35
C GLY A 59 7.39 1.88 -3.55
N VAL A 60 7.81 1.78 -2.29
CA VAL A 60 7.27 0.84 -1.30
C VAL A 60 6.80 1.63 -0.09
N PHE A 61 5.51 1.63 0.13
CA PHE A 61 4.85 2.34 1.23
C PHE A 61 4.45 1.35 2.32
N HIS A 62 4.98 1.54 3.52
CA HIS A 62 4.55 0.83 4.72
C HIS A 62 3.96 1.82 5.73
N GLN A 63 2.69 1.63 6.08
CA GLN A 63 2.02 2.36 7.14
C GLN A 63 2.15 1.56 8.43
N ASP A 64 2.91 2.08 9.36
CA ASP A 64 3.26 1.40 10.60
C ASP A 64 2.24 1.68 11.71
N PHE A 65 1.64 0.63 12.22
CA PHE A 65 0.64 0.68 13.29
C PHE A 65 1.25 0.54 14.69
N GLU A 66 2.58 0.64 14.86
CA GLU A 66 3.28 0.51 16.16
C GLU A 66 3.07 -0.86 16.82
N ALA A 67 1.87 -1.11 17.35
CA ALA A 67 1.49 -2.35 18.03
C ALA A 67 1.17 -3.49 17.05
N GLN A 68 2.16 -3.89 16.26
CA GLN A 68 2.10 -5.04 15.36
C GLN A 68 2.81 -6.26 16.00
N TYR A 69 2.54 -7.45 15.48
CA TYR A 69 3.30 -8.64 15.87
C TYR A 69 4.79 -8.46 15.56
N THR A 70 5.66 -8.84 16.47
CA THR A 70 7.12 -8.76 16.33
C THR A 70 7.60 -9.39 15.02
N VAL A 71 7.08 -10.56 14.66
CA VAL A 71 7.42 -11.26 13.41
C VAL A 71 7.07 -10.41 12.17
N THR A 72 5.97 -9.67 12.21
CA THR A 72 5.58 -8.77 11.11
C THR A 72 6.57 -7.60 10.99
N THR A 73 6.92 -6.99 12.12
CA THR A 73 7.89 -5.87 12.15
C THR A 73 9.25 -6.32 11.65
N GLU A 74 9.76 -7.46 12.14
CA GLU A 74 11.02 -8.05 11.67
C GLU A 74 11.01 -8.37 10.17
N TYR A 75 9.88 -8.85 9.65
CA TYR A 75 9.74 -9.11 8.22
C TYR A 75 9.77 -7.83 7.39
N VAL A 76 9.12 -6.77 7.88
CA VAL A 76 9.17 -5.43 7.24
C VAL A 76 10.61 -4.92 7.24
N GLU A 77 11.31 -4.95 8.39
CA GLU A 77 12.72 -4.52 8.50
C GLU A 77 13.64 -5.25 7.52
N LYS A 78 13.57 -6.59 7.50
CA LYS A 78 14.36 -7.42 6.58
C LYS A 78 14.04 -7.10 5.11
N THR A 79 12.76 -6.87 4.81
CA THR A 79 12.33 -6.53 3.45
C THR A 79 12.85 -5.17 3.03
N PHE A 80 12.72 -4.15 3.88
CA PHE A 80 13.19 -2.81 3.59
C PHE A 80 14.72 -2.77 3.45
N ALA A 81 15.46 -3.41 4.34
CA ALA A 81 16.93 -3.52 4.23
C ALA A 81 17.38 -4.17 2.90
N ARG A 82 16.67 -5.21 2.43
CA ARG A 82 16.93 -5.84 1.13
C ARG A 82 16.67 -4.91 -0.06
N LEU A 83 15.78 -3.95 0.09
CA LEU A 83 15.30 -3.08 -0.98
C LEU A 83 15.93 -1.69 -0.99
N GLU A 84 16.78 -1.34 -0.03
CA GLU A 84 17.31 0.01 0.18
C GLU A 84 17.92 0.66 -1.08
N ASN A 85 18.54 -0.13 -1.96
CA ASN A 85 19.10 0.36 -3.22
C ASN A 85 18.26 0.01 -4.47
N LYS A 86 17.14 -0.71 -4.31
CA LYS A 86 16.33 -1.24 -5.42
C LYS A 86 15.02 -0.50 -5.61
N ALA A 87 14.50 0.11 -4.56
CA ALA A 87 13.20 0.77 -4.54
C ALA A 87 13.25 2.08 -3.75
N GLU A 88 12.23 2.92 -3.89
CA GLU A 88 12.03 4.09 -3.06
C GLU A 88 11.23 3.69 -1.82
N LEU A 89 11.83 3.79 -0.64
CA LEU A 89 11.26 3.27 0.59
C LEU A 89 10.60 4.37 1.42
N TYR A 90 9.40 4.09 1.92
CA TYR A 90 8.61 5.00 2.75
C TYR A 90 7.99 4.23 3.92
N TRP A 91 8.60 4.33 5.09
CA TRP A 91 8.12 3.74 6.34
C TRP A 91 7.46 4.82 7.17
N VAL A 92 6.14 4.84 7.21
CA VAL A 92 5.37 5.94 7.78
C VAL A 92 4.96 5.63 9.22
N CYS A 93 5.59 6.35 10.16
CA CYS A 93 5.36 6.32 11.61
C CYS A 93 4.72 7.65 12.06
N LEU A 94 3.53 7.95 11.58
CA LEU A 94 2.78 9.17 11.93
C LEU A 94 1.57 8.85 12.80
N PRO A 95 1.25 9.70 13.80
CA PRO A 95 0.03 9.57 14.58
C PRO A 95 -1.23 9.52 13.72
N MET A 96 -2.00 8.45 13.83
CA MET A 96 -3.23 8.26 13.05
C MET A 96 -4.33 7.61 13.88
N ALA A 97 -5.59 7.93 13.60
CA ALA A 97 -6.72 7.30 14.24
C ALA A 97 -6.95 5.90 13.64
N THR A 98 -6.70 4.89 14.45
CA THR A 98 -6.89 3.47 14.09
C THR A 98 -8.01 2.88 14.92
N ARG A 99 -8.98 2.24 14.29
CA ARG A 99 -10.09 1.62 15.01
C ARG A 99 -9.58 0.48 15.89
N THR A 100 -10.10 0.41 17.12
CA THR A 100 -9.89 -0.73 18.02
C THR A 100 -11.19 -1.49 18.26
N ALA A 101 -11.08 -2.80 18.42
CA ALA A 101 -12.19 -3.66 18.85
C ALA A 101 -12.16 -3.94 20.37
N LEU A 102 -11.21 -3.37 21.10
CA LEU A 102 -10.98 -3.67 22.52
C LEU A 102 -11.85 -2.85 23.47
N SER A 103 -12.40 -1.73 23.01
CA SER A 103 -13.21 -0.84 23.83
C SER A 103 -14.45 -0.34 23.09
N SER A 104 -15.58 -0.33 23.75
CA SER A 104 -16.80 0.33 23.28
C SER A 104 -16.84 1.83 23.61
N TYR A 105 -15.97 2.31 24.49
CA TYR A 105 -15.88 3.71 24.90
C TYR A 105 -14.86 4.49 24.10
N GLU A 106 -13.69 3.87 23.83
CA GLU A 106 -12.64 4.44 23.00
C GLU A 106 -12.57 3.65 21.69
N MET A 107 -13.19 4.17 20.65
CA MET A 107 -13.24 3.52 19.34
C MET A 107 -11.93 3.60 18.56
N PHE A 108 -11.01 4.47 18.97
CA PHE A 108 -9.74 4.71 18.29
C PHE A 108 -8.57 4.64 19.26
N TRP A 109 -7.47 4.10 18.77
CA TRP A 109 -6.16 4.27 19.36
C TRP A 109 -5.23 4.95 18.34
N TYR A 110 -4.13 5.50 18.83
CA TYR A 110 -3.27 6.38 18.05
C TYR A 110 -1.83 5.87 18.11
N PRO A 111 -1.42 5.03 17.15
CA PRO A 111 -0.03 4.62 17.03
C PRO A 111 0.87 5.84 16.84
N TRP A 112 2.09 5.76 17.34
CA TRP A 112 3.12 6.78 17.24
C TRP A 112 2.68 8.17 17.76
N ASP A 113 1.74 8.20 18.72
CA ASP A 113 1.33 9.43 19.39
C ASP A 113 2.51 10.01 20.16
N ASP A 114 3.10 11.10 19.67
CA ASP A 114 4.27 11.75 20.24
C ASP A 114 4.02 12.37 21.61
N VAL A 115 2.76 12.68 21.96
CA VAL A 115 2.36 13.11 23.31
C VAL A 115 2.44 11.95 24.30
N LYS A 116 2.41 10.70 23.86
CA LYS A 116 2.42 9.48 24.66
C LYS A 116 3.61 8.57 24.34
N LYS A 117 4.78 9.13 24.08
CA LYS A 117 6.00 8.36 23.73
C LYS A 117 6.34 7.26 24.75
N ASP A 118 6.12 7.53 26.04
CA ASP A 118 6.38 6.56 27.11
C ASP A 118 5.45 5.33 27.08
N ALA A 119 4.34 5.41 26.36
CA ALA A 119 3.39 4.33 26.19
C ALA A 119 3.58 3.53 24.87
N TRP A 120 4.56 3.89 24.04
CA TRP A 120 4.84 3.13 22.82
C TRP A 120 5.27 1.70 23.13
N VAL A 121 4.71 0.73 22.43
CA VAL A 121 5.01 -0.69 22.67
C VAL A 121 6.40 -1.11 22.19
N ARG A 122 7.04 -0.29 21.37
CA ARG A 122 8.40 -0.48 20.87
C ARG A 122 9.04 0.85 20.44
N PRO A 123 10.37 0.92 20.32
CA PRO A 123 11.03 2.09 19.77
C PRO A 123 10.66 2.29 18.29
N MET A 124 10.62 3.56 17.87
CA MET A 124 10.45 3.92 16.45
C MET A 124 11.69 3.50 15.65
N PRO A 125 11.51 2.89 14.45
CA PRO A 125 12.62 2.54 13.58
C PRO A 125 13.47 3.75 13.23
N GLN A 126 14.80 3.58 13.18
CA GLN A 126 15.77 4.64 12.92
C GLN A 126 16.45 4.42 11.55
N HIS A 127 15.76 4.81 10.47
CA HIS A 127 16.29 4.71 9.11
C HIS A 127 15.98 5.99 8.31
N PRO A 128 16.79 6.33 7.29
CA PRO A 128 16.57 7.54 6.46
C PRO A 128 15.22 7.59 5.75
N TYR A 129 14.60 6.43 5.52
CA TYR A 129 13.30 6.30 4.85
C TYR A 129 12.10 6.31 5.82
N VAL A 130 12.33 6.51 7.12
CA VAL A 130 11.26 6.65 8.11
C VAL A 130 10.70 8.06 8.09
N ILE A 131 9.40 8.15 7.87
CA ILE A 131 8.64 9.40 7.93
C ILE A 131 7.94 9.46 9.30
N ASN A 132 8.30 10.45 10.10
CA ASN A 132 7.75 10.72 11.42
C ASN A 132 7.33 12.19 11.55
N MET A 133 6.94 12.63 12.75
CA MET A 133 6.48 14.01 12.99
C MET A 133 7.55 15.08 12.73
N GLU A 134 8.84 14.73 12.84
CA GLU A 134 9.96 15.68 12.69
C GLU A 134 10.31 15.94 11.23
N ASN A 135 10.13 14.92 10.35
CA ASN A 135 10.55 14.96 8.96
C ASN A 135 9.42 14.77 7.93
N ASN A 136 8.16 14.85 8.37
CA ASN A 136 6.99 14.55 7.54
C ASN A 136 6.87 15.48 6.31
N PRO A 137 7.00 14.96 5.08
CA PRO A 137 6.87 15.74 3.85
C PRO A 137 5.43 15.86 3.36
N ILE A 138 4.47 15.16 3.98
CA ILE A 138 3.07 15.11 3.54
C ILE A 138 2.34 16.36 4.02
N THR A 139 2.39 17.42 3.25
CA THR A 139 1.85 18.76 3.62
C THR A 139 0.36 18.76 3.94
N THR A 140 -0.38 17.76 3.46
CA THR A 140 -1.82 17.61 3.69
C THR A 140 -2.15 16.68 4.87
N TYR A 141 -1.12 16.18 5.56
CA TYR A 141 -1.29 15.43 6.79
C TYR A 141 -1.92 16.32 7.87
N ARG A 142 -2.83 15.75 8.64
CA ARG A 142 -3.41 16.34 9.85
C ARG A 142 -3.20 15.40 11.01
N TYR A 143 -2.71 15.91 12.11
CA TYR A 143 -2.46 15.16 13.33
C TYR A 143 -3.64 14.26 13.71
N LYS A 144 -3.37 12.98 13.94
CA LYS A 144 -4.39 11.97 14.27
C LYS A 144 -5.52 11.82 13.22
N MET A 145 -5.26 12.14 11.96
CA MET A 145 -6.22 11.85 10.89
C MET A 145 -6.48 10.35 10.78
N HIS A 146 -7.60 9.96 10.17
CA HIS A 146 -7.93 8.55 10.00
C HIS A 146 -6.87 7.81 9.16
N GLN A 147 -6.55 6.57 9.54
CA GLN A 147 -5.52 5.75 8.87
C GLN A 147 -5.71 5.64 7.36
N GLU A 148 -6.96 5.52 6.89
CA GLU A 148 -7.28 5.44 5.46
C GLU A 148 -7.04 6.77 4.74
N ASP A 149 -7.27 7.89 5.44
CA ASP A 149 -7.01 9.21 4.88
C ASP A 149 -5.51 9.50 4.83
N LEU A 150 -4.73 9.04 5.80
CA LEU A 150 -3.26 9.13 5.75
C LEU A 150 -2.71 8.40 4.50
N ALA A 151 -3.16 7.18 4.22
CA ALA A 151 -2.77 6.46 3.00
C ALA A 151 -3.14 7.20 1.71
N LYS A 152 -4.33 7.85 1.69
CA LYS A 152 -4.74 8.69 0.55
C LYS A 152 -3.86 9.95 0.43
N GLN A 153 -3.54 10.63 1.55
CA GLN A 153 -2.68 11.81 1.51
C GLN A 153 -1.25 11.46 1.11
N PHE A 154 -0.74 10.30 1.53
CA PHE A 154 0.52 9.77 1.03
C PHE A 154 0.48 9.59 -0.50
N SER A 155 -0.55 8.95 -1.04
CA SER A 155 -0.70 8.76 -2.49
C SER A 155 -0.69 10.09 -3.25
N ARG A 156 -1.35 11.11 -2.70
CA ARG A 156 -1.39 12.46 -3.27
C ARG A 156 -0.01 13.12 -3.22
N TRP A 157 0.65 13.04 -2.08
CA TRP A 157 2.00 13.57 -1.91
C TRP A 157 2.99 12.87 -2.85
N TYR A 158 2.94 11.53 -2.92
CA TYR A 158 3.81 10.75 -3.82
C TYR A 158 3.65 11.19 -5.28
N ARG A 159 2.42 11.42 -5.74
CA ARG A 159 2.19 11.97 -7.08
C ARG A 159 2.86 13.34 -7.26
N ILE A 160 2.70 14.24 -6.30
CA ILE A 160 3.23 15.62 -6.38
C ILE A 160 4.77 15.59 -6.39
N SER A 161 5.39 14.80 -5.51
CA SER A 161 6.86 14.65 -5.45
C SER A 161 7.46 13.99 -6.69
N HIS A 162 6.62 13.27 -7.47
CA HIS A 162 7.00 12.60 -8.71
C HIS A 162 6.41 13.32 -9.96
N ASN A 163 6.66 14.61 -10.06
CA ASN A 163 6.35 15.46 -11.23
C ASN A 163 4.86 15.51 -11.61
N ASN A 164 3.94 15.32 -10.68
CA ASN A 164 2.50 15.35 -10.89
C ASN A 164 1.97 14.38 -11.96
N LYS A 165 2.70 13.34 -12.27
CA LYS A 165 2.31 12.35 -13.28
C LYS A 165 1.28 11.36 -12.77
N LYS A 166 0.70 10.58 -13.68
CA LYS A 166 -0.25 9.50 -13.35
C LYS A 166 0.36 8.51 -12.37
N THR A 167 -0.32 8.30 -11.26
CA THR A 167 0.18 7.51 -10.14
C THR A 167 -0.77 6.38 -9.80
N VAL A 168 -0.24 5.20 -9.50
CA VAL A 168 -1.00 4.05 -9.03
C VAL A 168 -0.39 3.44 -7.77
N CYS A 169 -1.24 3.19 -6.77
CA CYS A 169 -0.94 2.37 -5.60
C CYS A 169 -1.36 0.93 -5.86
N LEU A 170 -0.45 -0.01 -5.75
CA LEU A 170 -0.74 -1.43 -5.88
C LEU A 170 -1.08 -2.04 -4.51
N LEU A 171 -2.20 -2.76 -4.47
CA LEU A 171 -2.74 -3.38 -3.27
C LEU A 171 -2.77 -4.90 -3.43
N GLY A 172 -2.30 -5.64 -2.42
CA GLY A 172 -2.39 -7.10 -2.35
C GLY A 172 -3.80 -7.61 -1.97
N THR A 173 -4.84 -6.84 -2.31
CA THR A 173 -6.23 -7.17 -1.98
C THR A 173 -6.76 -8.24 -2.92
N ARG A 174 -7.37 -9.30 -2.36
CA ARG A 174 -8.03 -10.38 -3.10
C ARG A 174 -9.54 -10.30 -2.90
N ALA A 175 -10.29 -10.61 -3.97
CA ALA A 175 -11.76 -10.58 -3.92
C ALA A 175 -12.34 -11.65 -2.98
N GLU A 176 -11.63 -12.77 -2.77
CA GLU A 176 -12.08 -13.88 -1.93
C GLU A 176 -12.03 -13.59 -0.42
N GLU A 177 -11.27 -12.59 0.02
CA GLU A 177 -11.08 -12.30 1.45
C GLU A 177 -12.35 -11.81 2.16
N SER A 178 -13.25 -11.15 1.46
CA SER A 178 -14.53 -10.72 2.01
C SER A 178 -15.53 -10.30 0.93
N ILE A 179 -16.84 -10.34 1.26
CA ILE A 179 -17.90 -9.83 0.39
C ILE A 179 -17.71 -8.34 0.06
N GLN A 180 -17.21 -7.55 1.01
CA GLN A 180 -16.94 -6.13 0.79
C GLN A 180 -15.82 -5.93 -0.24
N ARG A 181 -14.72 -6.71 -0.15
CA ARG A 181 -13.62 -6.65 -1.12
C ARG A 181 -14.05 -7.13 -2.49
N TYR A 182 -14.80 -8.22 -2.55
CA TYR A 182 -15.42 -8.71 -3.77
C TYR A 182 -16.28 -7.64 -4.46
N SER A 183 -17.24 -7.09 -3.73
CA SER A 183 -18.12 -6.04 -4.24
C SER A 183 -17.33 -4.77 -4.62
N GLY A 184 -16.38 -4.40 -3.79
CA GLY A 184 -15.52 -3.23 -4.02
C GLY A 184 -14.64 -3.33 -5.27
N ILE A 185 -14.32 -4.53 -5.74
CA ILE A 185 -13.51 -4.74 -6.94
C ILE A 185 -14.40 -4.97 -8.17
N LEU A 186 -15.35 -5.91 -8.10
CA LEU A 186 -16.06 -6.40 -9.28
C LEU A 186 -17.30 -5.58 -9.65
N TYR A 187 -17.91 -4.86 -8.71
CA TYR A 187 -19.10 -4.03 -8.99
C TYR A 187 -18.78 -2.55 -9.22
N LYS A 188 -17.52 -2.20 -9.45
CA LYS A 188 -17.16 -0.81 -9.79
C LYS A 188 -17.67 -0.47 -11.19
N LYS A 189 -18.67 0.42 -11.23
CA LYS A 189 -19.28 0.93 -12.47
C LYS A 189 -18.30 1.65 -13.39
N TYR A 190 -17.17 2.15 -12.85
CA TYR A 190 -16.19 2.99 -13.56
C TYR A 190 -14.76 2.61 -13.16
N GLY A 191 -14.31 1.47 -13.68
CA GLY A 191 -12.89 1.11 -13.63
C GLY A 191 -12.06 1.98 -14.60
N TYR A 192 -10.75 2.01 -14.43
CA TYR A 192 -9.85 2.68 -15.34
C TYR A 192 -9.82 1.94 -16.68
N LYS A 193 -10.24 2.61 -17.77
CA LYS A 193 -10.31 2.01 -19.12
C LYS A 193 -11.07 0.68 -19.20
N GLY A 194 -12.10 0.51 -18.37
CA GLY A 194 -12.90 -0.73 -18.31
C GLY A 194 -12.40 -1.77 -17.32
N GLU A 195 -11.23 -1.58 -16.73
CA GLU A 195 -10.64 -2.52 -15.77
C GLU A 195 -11.23 -2.35 -14.37
N CYS A 196 -12.05 -3.29 -13.91
CA CYS A 196 -12.75 -3.22 -12.62
C CYS A 196 -11.80 -3.25 -11.41
N TRP A 197 -10.60 -3.82 -11.56
CA TRP A 197 -9.59 -3.95 -10.51
C TRP A 197 -8.75 -2.68 -10.29
N ILE A 198 -8.99 -1.61 -11.08
CA ILE A 198 -8.38 -0.29 -10.91
C ILE A 198 -9.44 0.74 -10.54
N ALA A 199 -9.26 1.41 -9.41
CA ALA A 199 -10.17 2.41 -8.89
C ALA A 199 -9.54 3.77 -8.80
N ARG A 200 -10.28 4.81 -9.17
CA ARG A 200 -9.84 6.18 -8.98
C ARG A 200 -9.90 6.57 -7.50
N GLN A 201 -8.82 7.11 -6.99
CA GLN A 201 -8.73 7.66 -5.63
C GLN A 201 -8.87 9.20 -5.64
N PHE A 202 -8.10 9.86 -6.52
CA PHE A 202 -8.14 11.30 -6.79
C PHE A 202 -7.93 11.57 -8.29
N LYS A 203 -7.86 12.83 -8.67
CA LYS A 203 -7.39 13.21 -10.01
C LYS A 203 -5.95 12.72 -10.19
N ASP A 204 -5.72 11.93 -11.23
CA ASP A 204 -4.44 11.32 -11.60
C ASP A 204 -3.80 10.40 -10.54
N VAL A 205 -4.60 9.89 -9.61
CA VAL A 205 -4.21 8.87 -8.61
C VAL A 205 -5.21 7.73 -8.57
N TRP A 206 -4.73 6.50 -8.69
CA TRP A 206 -5.52 5.27 -8.69
C TRP A 206 -4.99 4.27 -7.66
N THR A 207 -5.84 3.32 -7.33
CA THR A 207 -5.46 2.08 -6.64
C THR A 207 -5.72 0.92 -7.56
N ALA A 208 -4.86 -0.08 -7.56
CA ALA A 208 -5.03 -1.29 -8.37
C ALA A 208 -4.79 -2.55 -7.54
N SER A 209 -5.63 -3.56 -7.76
CA SER A 209 -5.52 -4.88 -7.11
C SER A 209 -5.20 -5.96 -8.16
N PRO A 210 -3.95 -6.06 -8.64
CA PRO A 210 -3.61 -6.95 -9.76
C PRO A 210 -3.72 -8.45 -9.43
N MET A 211 -3.79 -8.79 -8.14
CA MET A 211 -3.97 -10.15 -7.63
C MET A 211 -5.41 -10.44 -7.18
N TYR A 212 -6.39 -9.64 -7.60
CA TYR A 212 -7.75 -9.71 -7.05
C TYR A 212 -8.44 -11.07 -7.21
N ASP A 213 -8.07 -11.85 -8.21
CA ASP A 213 -8.61 -13.17 -8.54
C ASP A 213 -7.78 -14.36 -8.01
N TRP A 214 -6.75 -14.09 -7.23
CA TRP A 214 -5.96 -15.13 -6.56
C TRP A 214 -6.75 -15.75 -5.40
N LEU A 215 -6.58 -17.09 -5.20
CA LEU A 215 -7.21 -17.88 -4.16
C LEU A 215 -6.31 -18.07 -2.93
#